data_3490a6555afde3b2e1b8a8b1ce21de40
#
_entry.id   3490a6555afde3b2e1b8a8b1ce21de40
#
_cell.length_a   1.000
_cell.length_b   1.000
_cell.length_c   1.000
_cell.angle_alpha   90.00
_cell.angle_beta   90.00
_cell.angle_gamma   90.00
#
_symmetry.space_group_name_H-M   'P 1'
#
loop_
_entity.id
_entity.type
_entity.pdbx_description
1 polymer ?
#
loop_
_entity_poly.entity_id
_entity_poly.type
_entity_poly.pdbx_seq_one_letter_code
_entity_poly.pdbx_strand_id
1 'polypeptide(L)'
;MPTTKILLIRHGETDANRSRVFQGQTGAGLNARGQAQAQLLADRLAAARVKLDALYSSDLQRAWETAQIVGVGLGLTPMAEPGLREVFLGAWQGLSYDEVAQRFPDEWAAWRRGEDLRRGGGENYVDLQTRMMATLDRLVRAHDGATLGVVSHGAAIKLFVAGVLGISMARLPYFHVASNTAVSVL
;
A
#
# COMPACT_ATOMS: atom_id res chain seq x y z
N MET A 1 25.61 12.48 6.20
CA MET A 1 25.20 11.75 4.99
C MET A 1 23.90 12.38 4.49
N PRO A 2 23.69 12.52 3.20
CA PRO A 2 22.41 12.99 2.68
C PRO A 2 21.30 12.04 3.13
N THR A 3 20.12 12.59 3.43
CA THR A 3 18.98 11.80 3.90
C THR A 3 18.02 11.57 2.75
N THR A 4 17.77 10.31 2.40
CA THR A 4 16.73 9.96 1.42
C THR A 4 15.35 10.13 2.05
N LYS A 5 14.44 10.81 1.35
CA LYS A 5 13.05 10.98 1.77
C LYS A 5 12.14 10.06 0.98
N ILE A 6 11.15 9.46 1.64
CA ILE A 6 10.14 8.63 0.99
C ILE A 6 8.75 9.23 1.22
N LEU A 7 8.03 9.51 0.15
CA LEU A 7 6.61 9.81 0.18
C LEU A 7 5.85 8.51 -0.12
N LEU A 8 5.35 7.86 0.92
CA LEU A 8 4.50 6.68 0.79
C LEU A 8 3.07 7.10 0.49
N ILE A 9 2.55 6.70 -0.65
CA ILE A 9 1.25 7.05 -1.19
C ILE A 9 0.37 5.80 -1.23
N ARG A 10 -0.77 5.83 -0.55
CA ARG A 10 -1.76 4.76 -0.70
C ARG A 10 -2.53 4.97 -2.01
N HIS A 11 -2.80 3.90 -2.77
CA HIS A 11 -3.60 3.96 -3.99
C HIS A 11 -4.97 4.60 -3.79
N GLY A 12 -5.58 5.14 -4.84
CA GLY A 12 -6.93 5.69 -4.87
C GLY A 12 -8.02 4.64 -4.61
N GLU A 13 -9.25 5.07 -4.40
CA GLU A 13 -10.38 4.19 -4.08
C GLU A 13 -10.69 3.20 -5.22
N THR A 14 -11.08 1.98 -4.83
CA THR A 14 -11.62 0.94 -5.72
C THR A 14 -13.02 0.55 -5.28
N ASP A 15 -13.81 -0.09 -6.14
CA ASP A 15 -15.13 -0.60 -5.74
C ASP A 15 -15.03 -1.64 -4.62
N ALA A 16 -13.99 -2.45 -4.61
CA ALA A 16 -13.75 -3.40 -3.53
C ALA A 16 -13.48 -2.73 -2.17
N ASN A 17 -12.89 -1.52 -2.14
CA ASN A 17 -12.78 -0.74 -0.90
C ASN A 17 -14.16 -0.36 -0.36
N ARG A 18 -15.10 0.03 -1.25
CA ARG A 18 -16.47 0.39 -0.87
C ARG A 18 -17.27 -0.82 -0.41
N SER A 19 -17.13 -1.92 -1.11
CA SER A 19 -17.92 -3.15 -0.88
C SER A 19 -17.34 -4.06 0.20
N ARG A 20 -16.25 -3.67 0.88
CA ARG A 20 -15.56 -4.47 1.91
C ARG A 20 -15.19 -5.87 1.41
N VAL A 21 -14.60 -5.92 0.21
CA VAL A 21 -14.06 -7.13 -0.40
C VAL A 21 -12.56 -7.20 -0.16
N PHE A 22 -12.05 -8.36 0.20
CA PHE A 22 -10.62 -8.61 0.34
C PHE A 22 -9.95 -8.67 -1.04
N GLN A 23 -9.21 -7.64 -1.39
CA GLN A 23 -8.53 -7.59 -2.69
C GLN A 23 -7.24 -8.39 -2.70
N GLY A 24 -6.41 -8.24 -1.66
CA GLY A 24 -5.06 -8.80 -1.68
C GLY A 24 -4.29 -8.36 -2.91
N GLN A 25 -3.77 -9.31 -3.67
CA GLN A 25 -3.02 -9.06 -4.90
C GLN A 25 -3.87 -9.20 -6.18
N THR A 26 -5.18 -9.22 -6.07
CA THR A 26 -6.13 -9.23 -7.19
C THR A 26 -6.98 -7.96 -7.21
N GLY A 27 -7.98 -7.92 -8.08
CA GLY A 27 -8.98 -6.85 -8.16
C GLY A 27 -8.74 -5.89 -9.31
N ALA A 28 -9.78 -5.10 -9.58
CA ALA A 28 -9.79 -4.08 -10.62
C ALA A 28 -8.96 -2.84 -10.22
N GLY A 29 -8.81 -1.93 -11.16
CA GLY A 29 -8.20 -0.63 -10.99
C GLY A 29 -9.03 0.33 -10.13
N LEU A 30 -8.77 1.62 -10.30
CA LEU A 30 -9.46 2.69 -9.60
C LEU A 30 -10.91 2.81 -10.08
N ASN A 31 -11.82 3.11 -9.16
CA ASN A 31 -13.14 3.63 -9.56
C ASN A 31 -13.05 5.14 -9.89
N ALA A 32 -14.14 5.73 -10.36
CA ALA A 32 -14.16 7.14 -10.75
C ALA A 32 -13.73 8.08 -9.59
N ARG A 33 -14.08 7.74 -8.35
CA ARG A 33 -13.65 8.50 -7.18
C ARG A 33 -12.16 8.35 -6.93
N GLY A 34 -11.61 7.13 -7.08
CA GLY A 34 -10.19 6.87 -6.93
C GLY A 34 -9.34 7.62 -7.97
N GLN A 35 -9.83 7.70 -9.22
CA GLN A 35 -9.20 8.51 -10.26
C GLN A 35 -9.18 10.00 -9.90
N ALA A 36 -10.32 10.53 -9.45
CA ALA A 36 -10.41 11.92 -8.99
C ALA A 36 -9.51 12.20 -7.77
N GLN A 37 -9.41 11.26 -6.84
CA GLN A 37 -8.50 11.35 -5.69
C GLN A 37 -7.04 11.40 -6.14
N ALA A 38 -6.64 10.54 -7.08
CA ALA A 38 -5.27 10.51 -7.61
C ALA A 38 -4.92 11.81 -8.36
N GLN A 39 -5.87 12.35 -9.15
CA GLN A 39 -5.70 13.64 -9.82
C GLN A 39 -5.54 14.78 -8.82
N LEU A 40 -6.41 14.86 -7.82
CA LEU A 40 -6.30 15.88 -6.77
C LEU A 40 -4.96 15.80 -6.01
N LEU A 41 -4.45 14.59 -5.76
CA LEU A 41 -3.12 14.42 -5.17
C LEU A 41 -2.03 14.95 -6.10
N ALA A 42 -2.06 14.62 -7.39
CA ALA A 42 -1.11 15.11 -8.38
C ALA A 42 -1.08 16.65 -8.42
N ASP A 43 -2.25 17.28 -8.48
CA ASP A 43 -2.41 18.73 -8.50
C ASP A 43 -1.83 19.39 -7.23
N ARG A 44 -2.10 18.79 -6.06
CA ARG A 44 -1.57 19.27 -4.78
C ARG A 44 -0.05 19.16 -4.67
N LEU A 45 0.53 18.04 -5.12
CA LEU A 45 1.97 17.86 -5.12
C LEU A 45 2.65 18.85 -6.07
N ALA A 46 2.07 19.08 -7.26
CA ALA A 46 2.55 20.06 -8.22
C ALA A 46 2.44 21.50 -7.65
N ALA A 47 1.30 21.89 -7.08
CA ALA A 47 1.09 23.20 -6.47
C ALA A 47 2.05 23.46 -5.30
N ALA A 48 2.34 22.44 -4.51
CA ALA A 48 3.32 22.47 -3.42
C ALA A 48 4.77 22.42 -3.91
N ARG A 49 4.98 22.33 -5.23
CA ARG A 49 6.31 22.22 -5.86
C ARG A 49 7.14 21.06 -5.30
N VAL A 50 6.48 19.97 -4.95
CA VAL A 50 7.17 18.74 -4.51
C VAL A 50 8.00 18.20 -5.66
N LYS A 51 9.30 18.07 -5.43
CA LYS A 51 10.21 17.43 -6.40
C LYS A 51 10.46 16.00 -5.96
N LEU A 52 10.16 15.06 -6.82
CA LEU A 52 10.53 13.66 -6.68
C LEU A 52 11.63 13.36 -7.70
N ASP A 53 12.64 12.64 -7.26
CA ASP A 53 13.74 12.17 -8.12
C ASP A 53 13.36 10.87 -8.84
N ALA A 54 12.50 10.05 -8.22
CA ALA A 54 11.94 8.84 -8.81
C ALA A 54 10.55 8.53 -8.25
N LEU A 55 9.75 7.80 -9.03
CA LEU A 55 8.42 7.34 -8.64
C LEU A 55 8.32 5.83 -8.85
N TYR A 56 8.16 5.09 -7.76
CA TYR A 56 7.95 3.64 -7.75
C TYR A 56 6.51 3.30 -7.43
N SER A 57 6.03 2.19 -7.95
CA SER A 57 4.69 1.71 -7.66
C SER A 57 4.62 0.20 -7.59
N SER A 58 3.80 -0.32 -6.69
CA SER A 58 3.27 -1.66 -6.86
C SER A 58 2.68 -1.81 -8.28
N ASP A 59 2.90 -2.95 -8.90
CA ASP A 59 2.39 -3.29 -10.22
C ASP A 59 0.91 -3.73 -10.22
N LEU A 60 0.25 -3.77 -9.04
CA LEU A 60 -1.18 -4.03 -8.95
C LEU A 60 -1.96 -2.84 -9.52
N GLN A 61 -2.93 -3.13 -10.38
CA GLN A 61 -3.58 -2.16 -11.25
C GLN A 61 -3.99 -0.85 -10.55
N ARG A 62 -4.64 -0.92 -9.38
CA ARG A 62 -5.07 0.27 -8.61
C ARG A 62 -3.93 1.18 -8.16
N ALA A 63 -2.78 0.59 -7.78
CA ALA A 63 -1.60 1.36 -7.40
C ALA A 63 -0.90 1.91 -8.63
N TRP A 64 -0.80 1.10 -9.68
CA TRP A 64 -0.21 1.48 -10.95
C TRP A 64 -0.94 2.66 -11.60
N GLU A 65 -2.27 2.61 -11.71
CA GLU A 65 -3.08 3.71 -12.23
C GLU A 65 -2.92 4.99 -11.38
N THR A 66 -2.88 4.86 -10.04
CA THR A 66 -2.59 6.00 -9.16
C THR A 66 -1.22 6.60 -9.48
N ALA A 67 -0.19 5.77 -9.64
CA ALA A 67 1.15 6.23 -9.95
C ALA A 67 1.25 6.88 -11.33
N GLN A 68 0.53 6.36 -12.33
CA GLN A 68 0.47 6.96 -13.66
C GLN A 68 -0.13 8.37 -13.62
N ILE A 69 -1.24 8.56 -12.91
CA ILE A 69 -1.89 9.87 -12.78
C ILE A 69 -0.96 10.86 -12.05
N VAL A 70 -0.37 10.44 -10.92
CA VAL A 70 0.59 11.26 -10.17
C VAL A 70 1.82 11.58 -11.01
N GLY A 71 2.33 10.60 -11.74
CA GLY A 71 3.51 10.74 -12.60
C GLY A 71 3.29 11.77 -13.71
N VAL A 72 2.13 11.73 -14.37
CA VAL A 72 1.77 12.75 -15.39
C VAL A 72 1.78 14.15 -14.78
N GLY A 73 1.19 14.34 -13.60
CA GLY A 73 1.14 15.64 -12.92
C GLY A 73 2.51 16.18 -12.48
N LEU A 74 3.49 15.29 -12.30
CA LEU A 74 4.85 15.66 -11.86
C LEU A 74 5.92 15.52 -12.96
N GLY A 75 5.55 15.12 -14.17
CA GLY A 75 6.49 14.89 -15.28
C GLY A 75 7.39 13.67 -15.07
N LEU A 76 6.92 12.65 -14.38
CA LEU A 76 7.66 11.42 -14.05
C LEU A 76 7.01 10.18 -14.65
N THR A 77 7.84 9.23 -15.07
CA THR A 77 7.37 7.88 -15.46
C THR A 77 7.51 6.95 -14.25
N PRO A 78 6.42 6.31 -13.77
CA PRO A 78 6.51 5.39 -12.65
C PRO A 78 7.24 4.09 -13.05
N MET A 79 7.96 3.51 -12.09
CA MET A 79 8.65 2.23 -12.22
C MET A 79 7.92 1.18 -11.39
N ALA A 80 7.62 0.03 -12.01
CA ALA A 80 6.95 -1.07 -11.33
C ALA A 80 7.90 -1.79 -10.36
N GLU A 81 7.42 -2.03 -9.14
CA GLU A 81 8.15 -2.73 -8.09
C GLU A 81 7.22 -3.73 -7.39
N PRO A 82 7.26 -5.02 -7.75
CA PRO A 82 6.41 -6.06 -7.16
C PRO A 82 6.57 -6.22 -5.64
N GLY A 83 7.73 -5.86 -5.10
CA GLY A 83 7.96 -5.84 -3.65
C GLY A 83 7.04 -4.89 -2.88
N LEU A 84 6.38 -3.94 -3.56
CA LEU A 84 5.43 -2.99 -2.99
C LEU A 84 3.97 -3.48 -3.01
N ARG A 85 3.69 -4.70 -3.49
CA ARG A 85 2.33 -5.27 -3.52
C ARG A 85 1.70 -5.35 -2.14
N GLU A 86 0.37 -5.35 -2.12
CA GLU A 86 -0.44 -5.63 -0.92
C GLU A 86 -0.19 -7.07 -0.42
N VAL A 87 -0.65 -7.37 0.76
CA VAL A 87 -0.64 -8.72 1.31
C VAL A 87 -1.32 -9.71 0.36
N PHE A 88 -0.67 -10.84 0.11
CA PHE A 88 -1.30 -11.95 -0.60
C PHE A 88 -2.26 -12.67 0.34
N LEU A 89 -3.53 -12.69 -0.01
CA LEU A 89 -4.59 -13.22 0.85
C LEU A 89 -5.10 -14.61 0.41
N GLY A 90 -4.37 -15.27 -0.50
CA GLY A 90 -4.73 -16.62 -0.92
C GLY A 90 -6.21 -16.77 -1.30
N ALA A 91 -6.89 -17.74 -0.71
CA ALA A 91 -8.29 -18.05 -0.97
C ALA A 91 -9.30 -16.99 -0.45
N TRP A 92 -8.86 -15.99 0.33
CA TRP A 92 -9.73 -14.90 0.75
C TRP A 92 -9.89 -13.81 -0.33
N GLN A 93 -9.01 -13.80 -1.34
CA GLN A 93 -9.04 -12.79 -2.39
C GLN A 93 -10.34 -12.85 -3.21
N GLY A 94 -10.97 -11.70 -3.40
CA GLY A 94 -12.24 -11.56 -4.10
C GLY A 94 -13.48 -11.82 -3.25
N LEU A 95 -13.32 -12.28 -2.01
CA LEU A 95 -14.43 -12.56 -1.10
C LEU A 95 -14.79 -11.33 -0.25
N SER A 96 -16.07 -11.15 0.03
CA SER A 96 -16.56 -10.21 1.02
C SER A 96 -16.22 -10.69 2.45
N TYR A 97 -16.32 -9.79 3.41
CA TYR A 97 -16.12 -10.12 4.82
C TYR A 97 -17.08 -11.24 5.29
N ASP A 98 -18.34 -11.19 4.84
CA ASP A 98 -19.36 -12.19 5.22
C ASP A 98 -19.05 -13.56 4.60
N GLU A 99 -18.62 -13.60 3.34
CA GLU A 99 -18.20 -14.85 2.68
C GLU A 99 -16.99 -15.48 3.36
N VAL A 100 -16.00 -14.66 3.76
CA VAL A 100 -14.84 -15.17 4.52
C VAL A 100 -15.27 -15.70 5.87
N ALA A 101 -16.15 -15.00 6.60
CA ALA A 101 -16.66 -15.46 7.87
C ALA A 101 -17.39 -16.80 7.78
N GLN A 102 -18.12 -17.04 6.68
CA GLN A 102 -18.83 -18.29 6.42
C GLN A 102 -17.91 -19.42 5.98
N ARG A 103 -16.96 -19.15 5.08
CA ARG A 103 -16.13 -20.17 4.45
C ARG A 103 -14.88 -20.52 5.25
N PHE A 104 -14.39 -19.59 6.07
CA PHE A 104 -13.16 -19.71 6.86
C PHE A 104 -13.38 -19.23 8.31
N PRO A 105 -14.35 -19.82 9.07
CA PRO A 105 -14.78 -19.29 10.35
C PRO A 105 -13.64 -19.20 11.39
N ASP A 106 -12.77 -20.19 11.44
CA ASP A 106 -11.66 -20.23 12.40
C ASP A 106 -10.59 -19.18 12.09
N GLU A 107 -10.19 -19.05 10.80
CA GLU A 107 -9.25 -18.02 10.37
C GLU A 107 -9.85 -16.62 10.57
N TRP A 108 -11.16 -16.46 10.27
CA TRP A 108 -11.87 -15.20 10.48
C TRP A 108 -11.86 -14.81 11.96
N ALA A 109 -12.17 -15.75 12.87
CA ALA A 109 -12.15 -15.51 14.31
C ALA A 109 -10.74 -15.14 14.80
N ALA A 110 -9.71 -15.85 14.37
CA ALA A 110 -8.32 -15.57 14.70
C ALA A 110 -7.90 -14.17 14.19
N TRP A 111 -8.21 -13.83 12.94
CA TRP A 111 -7.93 -12.51 12.38
C TRP A 111 -8.65 -11.39 13.16
N ARG A 112 -9.91 -11.61 13.53
CA ARG A 112 -10.70 -10.65 14.34
C ARG A 112 -10.10 -10.42 15.74
N ARG A 113 -9.41 -11.39 16.31
CA ARG A 113 -8.64 -11.25 17.55
C ARG A 113 -7.28 -10.56 17.36
N GLY A 114 -6.90 -10.25 16.12
CA GLY A 114 -5.63 -9.62 15.79
C GLY A 114 -4.45 -10.59 15.69
N GLU A 115 -4.72 -11.89 15.56
CA GLU A 115 -3.68 -12.89 15.37
C GLU A 115 -3.04 -12.76 13.99
N ASP A 116 -1.73 -12.94 13.93
CA ASP A 116 -0.98 -12.95 12.66
C ASP A 116 -1.00 -14.36 12.07
N LEU A 117 -1.84 -14.56 11.07
CA LEU A 117 -2.02 -15.84 10.38
C LEU A 117 -1.88 -15.68 8.86
N ARG A 118 -1.60 -16.80 8.19
CA ARG A 118 -1.59 -16.90 6.72
C ARG A 118 -3.02 -17.03 6.19
N ARG A 119 -3.66 -15.90 5.97
CA ARG A 119 -5.07 -15.80 5.55
C ARG A 119 -5.28 -16.47 4.20
N GLY A 120 -6.17 -17.46 4.17
CA GLY A 120 -6.45 -18.25 2.98
C GLY A 120 -5.22 -18.94 2.37
N GLY A 121 -4.21 -19.25 3.17
CA GLY A 121 -2.94 -19.81 2.71
C GLY A 121 -1.97 -18.80 2.07
N GLY A 122 -2.25 -17.51 2.20
CA GLY A 122 -1.41 -16.43 1.68
C GLY A 122 -0.26 -16.00 2.60
N GLU A 123 0.08 -14.71 2.57
CA GLU A 123 1.06 -14.10 3.48
C GLU A 123 0.45 -13.81 4.85
N ASN A 124 1.26 -13.89 5.90
CA ASN A 124 0.99 -13.25 7.17
C ASN A 124 1.57 -11.82 7.21
N TYR A 125 1.40 -11.10 8.31
CA TYR A 125 1.90 -9.73 8.43
C TYR A 125 3.42 -9.65 8.56
N VAL A 126 4.05 -10.66 9.15
CA VAL A 126 5.52 -10.73 9.25
C VAL A 126 6.15 -10.90 7.87
N ASP A 127 5.58 -11.77 7.01
CA ASP A 127 6.05 -11.95 5.63
C ASP A 127 5.96 -10.63 4.84
N LEU A 128 4.80 -9.97 4.91
CA LEU A 128 4.58 -8.69 4.23
C LEU A 128 5.54 -7.60 4.74
N GLN A 129 5.71 -7.47 6.05
CA GLN A 129 6.62 -6.49 6.64
C GLN A 129 8.05 -6.72 6.18
N THR A 130 8.51 -7.97 6.22
CA THR A 130 9.86 -8.35 5.77
C THR A 130 10.08 -7.98 4.31
N ARG A 131 9.12 -8.29 3.43
CA ARG A 131 9.18 -7.94 2.01
C ARG A 131 9.22 -6.42 1.79
N MET A 132 8.36 -5.68 2.48
CA MET A 132 8.32 -4.22 2.37
C MET A 132 9.60 -3.56 2.86
N MET A 133 10.12 -3.99 4.02
CA MET A 133 11.38 -3.47 4.58
C MET A 133 12.55 -3.71 3.64
N ALA A 134 12.73 -4.94 3.13
CA ALA A 134 13.80 -5.27 2.19
C ALA A 134 13.69 -4.47 0.88
N THR A 135 12.47 -4.28 0.37
CA THR A 135 12.23 -3.52 -0.87
C THR A 135 12.61 -2.05 -0.68
N LEU A 136 12.11 -1.41 0.38
CA LEU A 136 12.36 0.01 0.60
C LEU A 136 13.81 0.29 1.02
N ASP A 137 14.45 -0.59 1.79
CA ASP A 137 15.89 -0.48 2.09
C ASP A 137 16.73 -0.51 0.80
N ARG A 138 16.42 -1.42 -0.13
CA ARG A 138 17.07 -1.49 -1.43
C ARG A 138 16.88 -0.22 -2.26
N LEU A 139 15.65 0.31 -2.30
CA LEU A 139 15.36 1.56 -3.03
C LEU A 139 16.09 2.76 -2.42
N VAL A 140 16.11 2.87 -1.10
CA VAL A 140 16.84 3.94 -0.38
C VAL A 140 18.33 3.89 -0.70
N ARG A 141 18.95 2.71 -0.63
CA ARG A 141 20.39 2.54 -0.96
C ARG A 141 20.72 2.86 -2.40
N ALA A 142 19.77 2.62 -3.32
CA ALA A 142 19.95 2.93 -4.75
C ALA A 142 19.81 4.44 -5.05
N HIS A 143 19.28 5.24 -4.12
CA HIS A 143 18.92 6.64 -4.33
C HIS A 143 19.36 7.53 -3.14
N ASP A 144 20.65 7.48 -2.79
CA ASP A 144 21.18 8.25 -1.67
C ASP A 144 20.92 9.75 -1.81
N GLY A 145 20.29 10.35 -0.80
CA GLY A 145 19.95 11.77 -0.74
C GLY A 145 18.75 12.21 -1.60
N ALA A 146 18.09 11.29 -2.29
CA ALA A 146 16.95 11.59 -3.17
C ALA A 146 15.62 11.68 -2.41
N THR A 147 14.59 12.21 -3.09
CA THR A 147 13.20 12.15 -2.66
C THR A 147 12.42 11.19 -3.55
N LEU A 148 11.93 10.10 -2.98
CA LEU A 148 11.22 9.04 -3.69
C LEU A 148 9.71 9.12 -3.48
N GLY A 149 8.94 9.03 -4.55
CA GLY A 149 7.51 8.70 -4.47
C GLY A 149 7.32 7.19 -4.52
N VAL A 150 6.51 6.64 -3.63
CA VAL A 150 6.24 5.19 -3.57
C VAL A 150 4.75 4.96 -3.42
N VAL A 151 4.12 4.41 -4.46
CA VAL A 151 2.68 4.09 -4.44
C VAL A 151 2.48 2.63 -4.05
N SER A 152 1.71 2.39 -3.00
CA SER A 152 1.48 1.07 -2.42
C SER A 152 0.08 0.97 -1.80
N HIS A 153 -0.13 0.10 -0.83
CA HIS A 153 -1.43 -0.33 -0.32
C HIS A 153 -1.55 -0.15 1.19
N GLY A 154 -2.78 -0.33 1.70
CA GLY A 154 -3.10 -0.05 3.08
C GLY A 154 -2.31 -0.88 4.10
N ALA A 155 -2.32 -2.22 3.98
CA ALA A 155 -1.60 -3.07 4.93
C ALA A 155 -0.08 -3.00 4.70
N ALA A 156 0.37 -2.93 3.45
CA ALA A 156 1.78 -2.80 3.10
C ALA A 156 2.43 -1.55 3.73
N ILE A 157 1.80 -0.37 3.56
CA ILE A 157 2.28 0.88 4.16
C ILE A 157 2.21 0.82 5.69
N LYS A 158 1.08 0.31 6.23
CA LYS A 158 0.89 0.17 7.68
C LYS A 158 2.02 -0.62 8.33
N LEU A 159 2.33 -1.78 7.77
CA LEU A 159 3.34 -2.69 8.32
C LEU A 159 4.76 -2.16 8.15
N PHE A 160 5.05 -1.52 7.03
CA PHE A 160 6.34 -0.86 6.84
C PHE A 160 6.55 0.26 7.88
N VAL A 161 5.60 1.18 8.02
CA VAL A 161 5.71 2.30 8.98
C VAL A 161 5.77 1.76 10.42
N ALA A 162 4.97 0.74 10.75
CA ALA A 162 5.04 0.10 12.06
C ALA A 162 6.43 -0.51 12.34
N GLY A 163 7.04 -1.14 11.33
CA GLY A 163 8.40 -1.69 11.44
C GLY A 163 9.45 -0.62 11.70
N VAL A 164 9.41 0.48 10.93
CA VAL A 164 10.33 1.63 11.11
C VAL A 164 10.19 2.26 12.50
N LEU A 165 8.96 2.36 13.02
CA LEU A 165 8.67 2.94 14.33
C LEU A 165 8.83 1.96 15.51
N GLY A 166 9.18 0.69 15.25
CA GLY A 166 9.30 -0.34 16.30
C GLY A 166 7.96 -0.69 16.95
N ILE A 167 6.83 -0.50 16.26
CA ILE A 167 5.50 -0.87 16.76
C ILE A 167 5.33 -2.38 16.66
N SER A 168 5.10 -3.04 17.80
CA SER A 168 4.91 -4.49 17.86
C SER A 168 3.62 -4.94 17.17
N MET A 169 3.59 -6.19 16.68
CA MET A 169 2.41 -6.80 16.03
C MET A 169 1.17 -6.74 16.95
N ALA A 170 1.31 -6.91 18.26
CA ALA A 170 0.23 -6.81 19.22
C ALA A 170 -0.43 -5.41 19.27
N ARG A 171 0.28 -4.36 18.85
CA ARG A 171 -0.24 -2.99 18.83
C ARG A 171 -0.76 -2.56 17.45
N LEU A 172 -0.59 -3.37 16.42
CA LEU A 172 -1.08 -3.07 15.07
C LEU A 172 -2.59 -2.77 14.99
N PRO A 173 -3.49 -3.41 15.75
CA PRO A 173 -4.91 -3.07 15.70
C PRO A 173 -5.21 -1.61 16.05
N TYR A 174 -4.37 -0.98 16.87
CA TYR A 174 -4.51 0.43 17.31
C TYR A 174 -3.75 1.43 16.42
N PHE A 175 -2.94 0.94 15.48
CA PHE A 175 -2.20 1.77 14.55
C PHE A 175 -2.92 1.83 13.21
N HIS A 176 -3.32 3.01 12.80
CA HIS A 176 -4.05 3.22 11.55
C HIS A 176 -3.23 4.07 10.58
N VAL A 177 -3.14 3.64 9.34
CA VAL A 177 -2.68 4.49 8.24
C VAL A 177 -3.85 5.19 7.60
N ALA A 178 -3.58 6.33 7.02
CA ALA A 178 -4.57 7.22 6.47
C ALA A 178 -5.34 6.62 5.25
N SER A 179 -6.38 7.31 4.80
CA SER A 179 -7.29 6.92 3.72
C SER A 179 -6.59 6.80 2.35
N ASN A 180 -7.36 6.43 1.31
CA ASN A 180 -6.87 6.40 -0.07
C ASN A 180 -6.25 7.75 -0.48
N THR A 181 -5.17 7.70 -1.25
CA THR A 181 -4.32 8.83 -1.69
C THR A 181 -3.67 9.65 -0.56
N ALA A 182 -3.73 9.18 0.68
CA ALA A 182 -2.95 9.80 1.74
C ALA A 182 -1.45 9.59 1.52
N VAL A 183 -0.67 10.56 1.98
CA VAL A 183 0.80 10.57 1.89
C VAL A 183 1.38 10.51 3.30
N SER A 184 2.27 9.56 3.54
CA SER A 184 3.13 9.51 4.72
C SER A 184 4.56 9.83 4.29
N VAL A 185 5.24 10.71 5.04
CA VAL A 185 6.62 11.14 4.74
C VAL A 185 7.56 10.53 5.79
N LEU A 186 8.63 9.92 5.33
CA LEU A 186 9.68 9.28 6.12
C LEU A 186 11.05 9.76 5.66
#